data_2272bea6dd00d6cd4c4bbb0ac9b233a9
#
_entry.id   2272bea6dd00d6cd4c4bbb0ac9b233a9
#
_cell.length_a   1.000
_cell.length_b   1.000
_cell.length_c   1.000
_cell.angle_alpha   90.00
_cell.angle_beta   90.00
_cell.angle_gamma   90.00
#
_symmetry.space_group_name_H-M   'P 1'
#
loop_
_entity.id
_entity.type
_entity.pdbx_description
1 polymer ?
#
loop_
_entity_poly.entity_id
_entity_poly.type
_entity_poly.pdbx_seq_one_letter_code
_entity_poly.pdbx_strand_id
1 'polypeptide(L)'
;MSVDKVREYLRSYGLEDRIKEFDISTATVAEAAEAVGVIPARIAKTLTFQSEECGCILVLMAGDAKVDNKKYRARFGVKPHMLTHEDALQYTGHAVGGVCPFAVPDSVPVYLDVSLKRFDTVFPAAGSAASAVRLTCDELERASRSRGWIDVCKGWEEDQ
;
A
#
# COMPACT_ATOMS: atom_id res chain seq x y z
N MET A 1 -3.59 3.84 -18.66
CA MET A 1 -2.49 3.29 -17.85
C MET A 1 -2.75 3.53 -16.39
N SER A 2 -2.27 2.64 -15.54
CA SER A 2 -2.57 2.66 -14.11
C SER A 2 -2.09 3.93 -13.41
N VAL A 3 -0.91 4.44 -13.77
CA VAL A 3 -0.39 5.70 -13.21
C VAL A 3 -1.31 6.88 -13.56
N ASP A 4 -1.81 6.90 -14.78
CA ASP A 4 -2.70 7.98 -15.21
C ASP A 4 -4.01 7.97 -14.42
N LYS A 5 -4.53 6.78 -14.12
CA LYS A 5 -5.73 6.61 -13.30
C LYS A 5 -5.47 7.09 -11.87
N VAL A 6 -4.32 6.75 -11.32
CA VAL A 6 -3.94 7.18 -9.97
C VAL A 6 -3.77 8.69 -9.93
N ARG A 7 -3.13 9.28 -10.94
CA ARG A 7 -2.94 10.72 -11.04
C ARG A 7 -4.28 11.45 -11.05
N GLU A 8 -5.21 10.99 -11.89
CA GLU A 8 -6.54 11.59 -11.98
C GLU A 8 -7.29 11.44 -10.66
N TYR A 9 -7.18 10.27 -10.02
CA TYR A 9 -7.80 10.02 -8.73
C TYR A 9 -7.25 10.98 -7.65
N LEU A 10 -5.93 11.10 -7.57
CA LEU A 10 -5.29 11.95 -6.56
C LEU A 10 -5.52 13.44 -6.81
N ARG A 11 -5.83 13.82 -8.04
CA ARG A 11 -6.16 15.22 -8.35
C ARG A 11 -7.33 15.71 -7.54
N SER A 12 -8.33 14.86 -7.31
CA SER A 12 -9.49 15.21 -6.50
C SER A 12 -9.15 15.49 -5.04
N TYR A 13 -7.97 15.05 -4.60
CA TYR A 13 -7.47 15.31 -3.25
C TYR A 13 -6.39 16.40 -3.22
N GLY A 14 -6.05 16.96 -4.39
CA GLY A 14 -4.98 17.96 -4.47
C GLY A 14 -3.59 17.39 -4.30
N LEU A 15 -3.40 16.10 -4.58
CA LEU A 15 -2.16 15.38 -4.31
C LEU A 15 -1.45 14.86 -5.57
N GLU A 16 -1.94 15.20 -6.77
CA GLU A 16 -1.35 14.69 -8.01
C GLU A 16 0.12 15.07 -8.18
N ASP A 17 0.53 16.22 -7.64
CA ASP A 17 1.93 16.68 -7.74
C ASP A 17 2.89 15.87 -6.89
N ARG A 18 2.38 15.01 -6.03
CA ARG A 18 3.21 14.17 -5.16
C ARG A 18 3.68 12.90 -5.85
N ILE A 19 3.13 12.58 -7.03
CA ILE A 19 3.52 11.39 -7.79
C ILE A 19 4.85 11.65 -8.48
N LYS A 20 5.74 10.67 -8.39
CA LYS A 20 7.01 10.70 -9.10
C LYS A 20 7.16 9.41 -9.90
N GLU A 21 7.53 9.54 -11.17
CA GLU A 21 7.81 8.41 -12.05
C GLU A 21 9.33 8.31 -12.23
N PHE A 22 9.82 7.08 -12.34
CA PHE A 22 11.25 6.80 -12.38
C PHE A 22 11.60 6.04 -13.65
N ASP A 23 12.88 6.11 -14.03
CA ASP A 23 13.43 5.33 -15.14
C ASP A 23 13.86 3.92 -14.67
N ILE A 24 13.83 3.67 -13.38
CA ILE A 24 14.23 2.40 -12.79
C ILE A 24 13.05 1.78 -12.06
N SER A 25 13.12 0.47 -11.81
CA SER A 25 12.04 -0.27 -11.17
C SER A 25 11.84 0.14 -9.70
N THR A 26 10.58 0.21 -9.28
CA THR A 26 10.17 0.34 -7.88
C THR A 26 9.29 -0.85 -7.47
N ALA A 27 9.44 -1.98 -8.16
CA ALA A 27 8.57 -3.13 -7.95
C ALA A 27 8.72 -3.82 -6.60
N THR A 28 9.92 -3.72 -5.99
CA THR A 28 10.17 -4.26 -4.66
C THR A 28 10.42 -3.12 -3.69
N VAL A 29 10.29 -3.41 -2.38
CA VAL A 29 10.59 -2.42 -1.34
C VAL A 29 12.01 -1.87 -1.48
N ALA A 30 13.00 -2.76 -1.69
CA ALA A 30 14.40 -2.35 -1.82
C ALA A 30 14.58 -1.44 -3.03
N GLU A 31 14.02 -1.79 -4.17
CA GLU A 31 14.11 -0.97 -5.38
C GLU A 31 13.42 0.38 -5.21
N ALA A 32 12.25 0.38 -4.60
CA ALA A 32 11.52 1.62 -4.35
C ALA A 32 12.29 2.55 -3.41
N ALA A 33 12.85 2.00 -2.34
CA ALA A 33 13.63 2.76 -1.37
C ALA A 33 14.84 3.41 -2.04
N GLU A 34 15.54 2.66 -2.91
CA GLU A 34 16.69 3.18 -3.64
C GLU A 34 16.28 4.28 -4.61
N ALA A 35 15.21 4.08 -5.37
CA ALA A 35 14.73 5.07 -6.34
C ALA A 35 14.32 6.37 -5.68
N VAL A 36 13.62 6.29 -4.55
CA VAL A 36 13.14 7.46 -3.81
C VAL A 36 14.25 8.10 -2.97
N GLY A 37 15.23 7.30 -2.53
CA GLY A 37 16.32 7.80 -1.69
C GLY A 37 15.98 7.81 -0.20
N VAL A 38 15.23 6.82 0.26
CA VAL A 38 14.82 6.68 1.66
C VAL A 38 15.13 5.28 2.17
N ILE A 39 15.04 5.09 3.51
CA ILE A 39 15.19 3.76 4.09
C ILE A 39 13.98 2.90 3.70
N PRO A 40 14.14 1.56 3.58
CA PRO A 40 13.05 0.68 3.20
C PRO A 40 11.81 0.80 4.07
N ALA A 41 11.98 1.09 5.36
CA ALA A 41 10.86 1.21 6.30
C ALA A 41 9.86 2.29 5.91
N ARG A 42 10.28 3.32 5.14
CA ARG A 42 9.40 4.41 4.72
C ARG A 42 8.62 4.11 3.45
N ILE A 43 8.89 2.99 2.81
CA ILE A 43 8.06 2.53 1.70
C ILE A 43 6.79 1.94 2.29
N ALA A 44 5.65 2.36 1.77
CA ALA A 44 4.36 1.82 2.18
C ALA A 44 3.95 0.74 1.18
N LYS A 45 4.25 -0.51 1.50
CA LYS A 45 3.91 -1.61 0.61
C LYS A 45 2.44 -1.98 0.79
N THR A 46 1.78 -2.28 -0.32
CA THR A 46 0.38 -2.66 -0.35
C THR A 46 0.27 -4.16 -0.63
N LEU A 47 -0.29 -4.90 0.31
CA LEU A 47 -0.52 -6.33 0.14
C LEU A 47 -1.99 -6.59 -0.07
N THR A 48 -2.30 -7.56 -0.93
CA THR A 48 -3.66 -7.96 -1.24
C THR A 48 -3.96 -9.29 -0.57
N PHE A 49 -5.07 -9.35 0.16
CA PHE A 49 -5.48 -10.57 0.86
C PHE A 49 -6.88 -10.98 0.46
N GLN A 50 -7.13 -12.29 0.46
CA GLN A 50 -8.45 -12.85 0.21
C GLN A 50 -9.42 -12.45 1.31
N SER A 51 -10.66 -12.19 0.94
CA SER A 51 -11.74 -11.89 1.88
C SER A 51 -13.00 -12.61 1.43
N GLU A 52 -13.62 -13.33 2.34
CA GLU A 52 -14.87 -14.02 2.04
C GLU A 52 -16.03 -13.05 1.79
N GLU A 53 -15.99 -11.89 2.43
CA GLU A 53 -17.07 -10.91 2.32
C GLU A 53 -17.01 -10.09 1.03
N CYS A 54 -15.80 -9.72 0.59
CA CYS A 54 -15.65 -8.78 -0.52
C CYS A 54 -14.64 -9.22 -1.56
N GLY A 55 -14.09 -10.41 -1.42
CA GLY A 55 -13.12 -10.97 -2.36
C GLY A 55 -11.69 -10.54 -2.11
N CYS A 56 -11.46 -9.27 -1.82
CA CYS A 56 -10.13 -8.70 -1.66
C CYS A 56 -10.15 -7.58 -0.64
N ILE A 57 -9.12 -7.54 0.21
CA ILE A 57 -8.82 -6.36 1.03
C ILE A 57 -7.37 -5.96 0.78
N LEU A 58 -7.09 -4.68 0.94
CA LEU A 58 -5.73 -4.15 0.85
C LEU A 58 -5.26 -3.75 2.24
N VAL A 59 -4.01 -4.12 2.56
CA VAL A 59 -3.38 -3.68 3.80
C VAL A 59 -2.06 -3.03 3.43
N LEU A 60 -1.90 -1.78 3.82
CA LEU A 60 -0.63 -1.06 3.65
C LEU A 60 0.17 -1.15 4.93
N MET A 61 1.46 -1.43 4.79
CA MET A 61 2.36 -1.54 5.93
C MET A 61 3.74 -1.03 5.55
N ALA A 62 4.55 -0.72 6.56
CA ALA A 62 5.91 -0.25 6.35
C ALA A 62 6.74 -1.34 5.66
N GLY A 63 7.73 -0.91 4.86
CA GLY A 63 8.53 -1.83 4.08
C GLY A 63 9.32 -2.85 4.91
N ASP A 64 9.67 -2.53 6.15
CA ASP A 64 10.35 -3.44 7.06
C ASP A 64 9.41 -4.31 7.90
N ALA A 65 8.11 -4.08 7.80
CA ALA A 65 7.12 -4.85 8.56
C ALA A 65 6.73 -6.13 7.82
N LYS A 66 6.35 -7.13 8.59
CA LYS A 66 5.85 -8.41 8.06
C LYS A 66 4.51 -8.71 8.71
N VAL A 67 3.61 -9.35 7.97
CA VAL A 67 2.33 -9.76 8.54
C VAL A 67 2.56 -10.77 9.64
N ASP A 68 1.94 -10.52 10.79
CA ASP A 68 1.92 -11.47 11.91
C ASP A 68 0.62 -12.26 11.82
N ASN A 69 0.72 -13.55 11.62
CA ASN A 69 -0.45 -14.42 11.41
C ASN A 69 -1.42 -14.38 12.60
N LYS A 70 -0.90 -14.31 13.80
CA LYS A 70 -1.71 -14.23 15.02
C LYS A 70 -2.51 -12.94 15.08
N LYS A 71 -1.84 -11.81 14.85
CA LYS A 71 -2.48 -10.50 14.87
C LYS A 71 -3.51 -10.38 13.75
N TYR A 72 -3.17 -10.86 12.55
CA TYR A 72 -4.09 -10.82 11.42
C TYR A 72 -5.34 -11.63 11.72
N ARG A 73 -5.16 -12.84 12.22
CA ARG A 73 -6.29 -13.72 12.56
C ARG A 73 -7.16 -13.12 13.67
N ALA A 74 -6.53 -12.48 14.65
CA ALA A 74 -7.28 -11.83 15.72
C ALA A 74 -8.15 -10.69 15.17
N ARG A 75 -7.64 -9.97 14.18
CA ARG A 75 -8.35 -8.83 13.59
C ARG A 75 -9.42 -9.25 12.59
N PHE A 76 -9.13 -10.23 11.73
CA PHE A 76 -10.00 -10.60 10.60
C PHE A 76 -10.68 -11.95 10.76
N GLY A 77 -10.33 -12.74 11.77
CA GLY A 77 -10.97 -14.02 12.03
C GLY A 77 -10.48 -15.19 11.19
N VAL A 78 -9.59 -14.94 10.24
CA VAL A 78 -9.02 -15.96 9.34
C VAL A 78 -7.54 -15.73 9.16
N LYS A 79 -6.81 -16.75 8.73
CA LYS A 79 -5.39 -16.61 8.38
C LYS A 79 -5.24 -15.74 7.13
N PRO A 80 -4.13 -14.99 7.03
CA PRO A 80 -3.89 -14.22 5.81
C PRO A 80 -3.58 -15.13 4.63
N HIS A 81 -4.25 -14.90 3.52
CA HIS A 81 -3.99 -15.57 2.24
C HIS A 81 -3.89 -14.50 1.16
N MET A 82 -2.70 -14.33 0.60
CA MET A 82 -2.49 -13.35 -0.44
C MET A 82 -3.15 -13.79 -1.74
N LEU A 83 -3.60 -12.81 -2.52
CA LEU A 83 -4.11 -13.07 -3.85
C LEU A 83 -2.96 -13.41 -4.80
N THR A 84 -3.30 -14.12 -5.87
CA THR A 84 -2.36 -14.27 -7.00
C THR A 84 -2.22 -12.91 -7.68
N HIS A 85 -1.16 -12.75 -8.48
CA HIS A 85 -0.96 -11.50 -9.25
C HIS A 85 -2.13 -11.23 -10.19
N GLU A 86 -2.68 -12.28 -10.78
CA GLU A 86 -3.82 -12.19 -11.69
C GLU A 86 -5.07 -11.69 -10.96
N ASP A 87 -5.37 -12.27 -9.80
CA ASP A 87 -6.53 -11.85 -9.01
C ASP A 87 -6.35 -10.44 -8.46
N ALA A 88 -5.14 -10.09 -8.04
CA ALA A 88 -4.86 -8.74 -7.56
C ALA A 88 -5.12 -7.71 -8.65
N LEU A 89 -4.69 -7.97 -9.88
CA LEU A 89 -4.96 -7.10 -11.01
C LEU A 89 -6.47 -6.98 -11.26
N GLN A 90 -7.18 -8.09 -11.20
CA GLN A 90 -8.62 -8.11 -11.46
C GLN A 90 -9.40 -7.28 -10.43
N TYR A 91 -9.04 -7.40 -9.13
CA TYR A 91 -9.74 -6.67 -8.08
C TYR A 91 -9.32 -5.21 -7.96
N THR A 92 -8.04 -4.91 -8.16
CA THR A 92 -7.52 -3.55 -7.90
C THR A 92 -7.35 -2.69 -9.15
N GLY A 93 -7.22 -3.32 -10.31
CA GLY A 93 -6.91 -2.60 -11.54
C GLY A 93 -5.43 -2.27 -11.68
N HIS A 94 -4.58 -2.74 -10.76
CA HIS A 94 -3.13 -2.48 -10.78
C HIS A 94 -2.36 -3.79 -10.94
N ALA A 95 -1.33 -3.77 -11.79
CA ALA A 95 -0.45 -4.91 -11.98
C ALA A 95 0.55 -5.01 -10.83
N VAL A 96 1.13 -6.20 -10.65
CA VAL A 96 2.14 -6.45 -9.63
C VAL A 96 3.26 -5.40 -9.72
N GLY A 97 3.75 -4.97 -8.55
CA GLY A 97 4.76 -3.92 -8.46
C GLY A 97 4.19 -2.53 -8.42
N GLY A 98 2.95 -2.34 -8.89
CA GLY A 98 2.28 -1.04 -8.89
C GLY A 98 1.02 -0.99 -8.05
N VAL A 99 0.68 -2.08 -7.36
CA VAL A 99 -0.53 -2.13 -6.53
C VAL A 99 -0.46 -1.07 -5.45
N CYS A 100 -1.52 -0.29 -5.35
CA CYS A 100 -1.64 0.81 -4.39
C CYS A 100 -3.13 0.96 -4.03
N PRO A 101 -3.47 1.76 -3.01
CA PRO A 101 -4.85 1.90 -2.58
C PRO A 101 -5.64 2.94 -3.37
N PHE A 102 -5.04 3.53 -4.41
CA PHE A 102 -5.66 4.63 -5.14
C PHE A 102 -6.32 4.13 -6.42
N ALA A 103 -7.46 4.73 -6.77
CA ALA A 103 -8.22 4.37 -7.96
C ALA A 103 -8.63 2.89 -7.98
N VAL A 104 -8.85 2.31 -6.79
CA VAL A 104 -9.38 0.96 -6.68
C VAL A 104 -10.90 1.03 -6.49
N PRO A 105 -11.64 -0.05 -6.81
CA PRO A 105 -13.09 -0.04 -6.61
C PRO A 105 -13.46 0.18 -5.14
N ASP A 106 -14.58 0.88 -4.91
CA ASP A 106 -15.06 1.16 -3.55
C ASP A 106 -15.39 -0.11 -2.77
N SER A 107 -15.62 -1.21 -3.48
CA SER A 107 -15.92 -2.51 -2.86
C SER A 107 -14.68 -3.18 -2.24
N VAL A 108 -13.48 -2.65 -2.50
CA VAL A 108 -12.22 -3.19 -1.96
C VAL A 108 -11.83 -2.37 -0.73
N PRO A 109 -12.00 -2.92 0.48
CA PRO A 109 -11.62 -2.19 1.69
C PRO A 109 -10.11 -2.01 1.80
N VAL A 110 -9.69 -0.86 2.32
CA VAL A 110 -8.29 -0.53 2.55
C VAL A 110 -8.05 -0.33 4.03
N TYR A 111 -7.02 -0.97 4.55
CA TYR A 111 -6.59 -0.82 5.95
C TYR A 111 -5.15 -0.37 5.99
N LEU A 112 -4.80 0.45 6.98
CA LEU A 112 -3.45 0.96 7.17
C LEU A 112 -2.88 0.39 8.46
N ASP A 113 -1.66 -0.16 8.38
CA ASP A 113 -1.01 -0.72 9.56
C ASP A 113 -0.24 0.36 10.33
N VAL A 114 -0.28 0.27 11.65
CA VAL A 114 0.35 1.26 12.55
C VAL A 114 1.86 1.36 12.39
N SER A 115 2.52 0.38 11.73
CA SER A 115 3.94 0.47 11.45
C SER A 115 4.30 1.71 10.64
N LEU A 116 3.36 2.23 9.83
CA LEU A 116 3.58 3.43 9.02
C LEU A 116 3.62 4.70 9.86
N LYS A 117 3.00 4.69 11.04
CA LYS A 117 2.91 5.90 11.88
C LYS A 117 4.22 6.35 12.50
N ARG A 118 5.29 5.56 12.34
CA ARG A 118 6.62 5.97 12.80
C ARG A 118 7.19 7.14 12.02
N PHE A 119 6.64 7.44 10.84
CA PHE A 119 7.23 8.40 9.91
C PHE A 119 6.28 9.52 9.57
N ASP A 120 6.85 10.71 9.31
CA ASP A 120 6.07 11.88 8.89
C ASP A 120 5.51 11.68 7.48
N THR A 121 6.32 11.10 6.60
CA THR A 121 5.89 10.80 5.23
C THR A 121 6.28 9.39 4.86
N VAL A 122 5.44 8.77 4.03
CA VAL A 122 5.64 7.42 3.52
C VAL A 122 5.43 7.42 2.01
N PHE A 123 5.86 6.35 1.35
CA PHE A 123 5.92 6.30 -0.11
C PHE A 123 5.25 5.02 -0.64
N PRO A 124 3.94 5.05 -0.89
CA PRO A 124 3.28 3.96 -1.62
C PRO A 124 3.56 4.06 -3.12
N ALA A 125 3.34 2.95 -3.83
CA ALA A 125 3.37 2.94 -5.29
C ALA A 125 2.24 3.81 -5.83
N ALA A 126 2.34 4.19 -7.09
CA ALA A 126 1.34 5.03 -7.74
C ALA A 126 0.79 4.38 -9.01
N GLY A 127 0.60 3.07 -9.00
CA GLY A 127 -0.06 2.35 -10.08
C GLY A 127 0.87 1.70 -11.09
N SER A 128 2.19 1.85 -10.95
CA SER A 128 3.14 1.18 -11.84
C SER A 128 4.36 0.70 -11.05
N ALA A 129 5.15 -0.18 -11.68
CA ALA A 129 6.39 -0.69 -11.09
C ALA A 129 7.57 0.30 -11.25
N ALA A 130 7.29 1.57 -11.53
CA ALA A 130 8.30 2.62 -11.67
C ALA A 130 7.74 3.96 -11.17
N SER A 131 7.01 3.94 -10.07
CA SER A 131 6.37 5.13 -9.52
C SER A 131 6.25 5.06 -8.01
N ALA A 132 6.12 6.24 -7.39
CA ALA A 132 5.83 6.37 -5.97
C ALA A 132 5.13 7.70 -5.74
N VAL A 133 4.41 7.81 -4.62
CA VAL A 133 3.79 9.06 -4.23
C VAL A 133 4.16 9.36 -2.77
N ARG A 134 4.57 10.60 -2.49
CA ARG A 134 4.96 11.02 -1.14
C ARG A 134 3.75 11.56 -0.39
N LEU A 135 3.39 10.94 0.71
CA LEU A 135 2.21 11.34 1.49
C LEU A 135 2.52 11.32 2.98
N THR A 136 1.90 12.23 3.72
CA THR A 136 1.84 12.11 5.16
C THR A 136 0.85 10.99 5.50
N CYS A 137 0.91 10.49 6.74
CA CYS A 137 -0.04 9.46 7.17
C CYS A 137 -1.48 9.96 7.09
N ASP A 138 -1.72 11.23 7.42
CA ASP A 138 -3.07 11.82 7.32
C ASP A 138 -3.55 11.89 5.88
N GLU A 139 -2.65 12.29 4.96
CA GLU A 139 -2.98 12.33 3.54
C GLU A 139 -3.26 10.93 3.00
N LEU A 140 -2.46 9.96 3.40
CA LEU A 140 -2.65 8.57 3.00
C LEU A 140 -3.99 8.03 3.51
N GLU A 141 -4.32 8.28 4.77
CA GLU A 141 -5.59 7.84 5.35
C GLU A 141 -6.76 8.40 4.57
N ARG A 142 -6.73 9.68 4.25
CA ARG A 142 -7.82 10.34 3.51
C ARG A 142 -7.91 9.86 2.06
N ALA A 143 -6.79 9.88 1.36
CA ALA A 143 -6.77 9.56 -0.08
C ALA A 143 -7.00 8.08 -0.37
N SER A 144 -6.62 7.20 0.55
CA SER A 144 -6.86 5.75 0.40
C SER A 144 -8.29 5.35 0.78
N ARG A 145 -9.06 6.27 1.35
CA ARG A 145 -10.40 5.97 1.89
C ARG A 145 -10.34 4.82 2.88
N SER A 146 -9.30 4.84 3.72
CA SER A 146 -8.99 3.79 4.68
C SER A 146 -10.17 3.50 5.62
N ARG A 147 -10.37 2.23 5.92
CA ARG A 147 -11.33 1.77 6.94
C ARG A 147 -10.76 1.89 8.34
N GLY A 148 -9.52 2.30 8.48
CA GLY A 148 -8.89 2.57 9.77
C GLY A 148 -7.48 2.04 9.88
N TRP A 149 -6.86 2.32 11.02
CA TRP A 149 -5.53 1.86 11.38
C TRP A 149 -5.65 0.55 12.14
N ILE A 150 -4.82 -0.41 11.77
CA ILE A 150 -4.82 -1.75 12.39
C ILE A 150 -3.41 -2.13 12.80
N ASP A 151 -3.29 -3.15 13.63
CA ASP A 151 -2.00 -3.65 14.10
C ASP A 151 -1.92 -5.14 13.76
N VAL A 152 -1.40 -5.46 12.57
CA VAL A 152 -1.33 -6.84 12.08
C VAL A 152 0.09 -7.25 11.68
N CYS A 153 1.09 -6.44 12.04
CA CYS A 153 2.47 -6.67 11.60
C CYS A 153 3.44 -6.87 12.76
N LYS A 154 4.59 -7.45 12.44
CA LYS A 154 5.71 -7.68 13.36
C LYS A 154 7.02 -7.31 12.68
N GLY A 155 8.11 -7.36 13.44
CA GLY A 155 9.47 -7.18 12.90
C GLY A 155 9.93 -5.74 12.84
N TRP A 156 9.03 -4.78 12.89
CA TRP A 156 9.37 -3.36 12.79
C TRP A 156 9.64 -2.69 14.14
N GLU A 157 9.08 -3.24 15.21
CA GLU A 157 9.26 -2.70 16.54
C GLU A 157 10.68 -2.93 17.08
N GLU A 158 11.35 -3.94 16.55
CA GLU A 158 12.68 -4.35 17.00
C GLU A 158 13.79 -3.40 16.56
N ASP A 159 13.51 -2.54 15.59
CA ASP A 159 14.51 -1.64 14.99
C ASP A 159 14.52 -0.24 15.61
N GLN A 160 13.89 -0.08 16.75
CA GLN A 160 13.82 1.21 17.43
C GLN A 160 15.00 1.43 18.36
#